data_ec53d090a6f249977d35455a260ab70c
#
_entry.id   ec53d090a6f249977d35455a260ab70c
#
_cell.length_a   1.000
_cell.length_b   1.000
_cell.length_c   1.000
_cell.angle_alpha   90.00
_cell.angle_beta   90.00
_cell.angle_gamma   90.00
#
_symmetry.space_group_name_H-M   'P 1'
#
loop_
_entity.id
_entity.type
_entity.pdbx_description
1 polymer ?
#
loop_
_entity_poly.entity_id
_entity_poly.type
_entity_poly.pdbx_seq_one_letter_code
_entity_poly.pdbx_strand_id
1 'polypeptide(L)'
;MTDRYADFPDWILGITREIWEDRGLGARMRECYGADAIVRTPAGIGRGEPAMTAATMATMVELPDRQLMGEDVIWCEAEGGGRFSSHRIVSVATHTGGGVLTGPPTGRRVTYRAIADCYAEGGKITDEWLVRDNGAIVRQLGVEPRDWAAAAVAAGRAEAFTLDLDEPGPYGGRGDPGEWGERYADLLTRIMGAELSVIPANWDRACHLLYPGGVTAHGWDSADRFWLPLRSAFPSAAFAVDHVIGRGDDPMMPPRAAVRWSLSGRHEGWGPFGPPTGAPVHVMGICHAEFGPFRGGRHAPGEWSVRREWVLLDETAIWVQILRHAG
;
A
#
# COMPACT_ATOMS: atom_id res chain seq x y z
N MET A 1 3.24 -23.31 11.28
CA MET A 1 1.79 -23.11 11.02
C MET A 1 1.07 -24.20 11.81
N THR A 2 0.04 -23.84 12.51
CA THR A 2 -0.78 -24.82 13.25
C THR A 2 -1.69 -25.53 12.26
N ASP A 3 -2.19 -26.74 12.59
CA ASP A 3 -3.18 -27.54 11.79
C ASP A 3 -4.50 -26.79 11.49
N ARG A 4 -4.58 -25.51 11.89
CA ARG A 4 -5.75 -24.64 11.78
C ARG A 4 -5.87 -23.96 10.40
N TYR A 5 -4.77 -23.83 9.65
CA TYR A 5 -4.72 -23.13 8.36
C TYR A 5 -4.21 -24.06 7.28
N ALA A 6 -4.81 -24.00 6.10
CA ALA A 6 -4.49 -24.87 4.98
C ALA A 6 -3.09 -24.61 4.41
N ASP A 7 -2.71 -23.33 4.32
CA ASP A 7 -1.44 -22.89 3.76
C ASP A 7 -1.04 -21.49 4.32
N PHE A 8 0.01 -20.89 3.78
CA PHE A 8 0.47 -19.57 4.21
C PHE A 8 -0.48 -18.42 3.84
N PRO A 9 -1.07 -18.36 2.64
CA PRO A 9 -2.13 -17.39 2.34
C PRO A 9 -3.32 -17.46 3.30
N ASP A 10 -3.81 -18.66 3.60
CA ASP A 10 -4.91 -18.86 4.56
C ASP A 10 -4.52 -18.42 5.97
N TRP A 11 -3.26 -18.69 6.38
CA TRP A 11 -2.74 -18.23 7.65
C TRP A 11 -2.70 -16.70 7.74
N ILE A 12 -2.12 -16.00 6.75
CA ILE A 12 -1.97 -14.54 6.82
C ILE A 12 -3.32 -13.81 6.80
N LEU A 13 -4.26 -14.26 5.97
CA LEU A 13 -5.62 -13.70 5.95
C LEU A 13 -6.41 -14.08 7.21
N GLY A 14 -6.24 -15.30 7.70
CA GLY A 14 -6.88 -15.79 8.92
C GLY A 14 -6.47 -14.97 10.15
N ILE A 15 -5.17 -14.77 10.38
CA ILE A 15 -4.70 -13.96 11.51
C ILE A 15 -5.07 -12.48 11.35
N THR A 16 -5.09 -11.96 10.11
CA THR A 16 -5.56 -10.61 9.82
C THR A 16 -6.99 -10.43 10.27
N ARG A 17 -7.88 -11.33 9.90
CA ARG A 17 -9.27 -11.31 10.35
C ARG A 17 -9.37 -11.43 11.87
N GLU A 18 -8.73 -12.44 12.46
CA GLU A 18 -8.83 -12.74 13.90
C GLU A 18 -8.37 -11.58 14.78
N ILE A 19 -7.29 -10.87 14.38
CA ILE A 19 -6.75 -9.77 15.16
C ILE A 19 -7.57 -8.49 14.95
N TRP A 20 -7.84 -8.11 13.71
CA TRP A 20 -8.37 -6.77 13.39
C TRP A 20 -9.88 -6.71 13.15
N GLU A 21 -10.53 -7.80 12.79
CA GLU A 21 -12.00 -7.86 12.65
C GLU A 21 -12.65 -8.52 13.87
N ASP A 22 -12.21 -9.73 14.23
CA ASP A 22 -12.72 -10.49 15.38
C ASP A 22 -12.19 -9.95 16.73
N ARG A 23 -11.36 -8.89 16.70
CA ARG A 23 -10.83 -8.16 17.85
C ARG A 23 -9.94 -8.98 18.79
N GLY A 24 -9.18 -9.92 18.25
CA GLY A 24 -8.25 -10.77 18.98
C GLY A 24 -6.97 -10.05 19.44
N LEU A 25 -7.08 -8.80 19.87
CA LEU A 25 -5.95 -8.03 20.41
C LEU A 25 -5.38 -8.68 21.67
N GLY A 26 -4.16 -8.33 22.00
CA GLY A 26 -3.48 -8.90 23.16
C GLY A 26 -2.98 -10.32 22.91
N ALA A 27 -3.67 -11.34 23.39
CA ALA A 27 -3.19 -12.73 23.30
C ALA A 27 -2.92 -13.18 21.86
N ARG A 28 -3.88 -12.95 20.95
CA ARG A 28 -3.75 -13.39 19.56
C ARG A 28 -2.65 -12.62 18.82
N MET A 29 -2.53 -11.34 19.08
CA MET A 29 -1.45 -10.55 18.52
C MET A 29 -0.08 -11.04 18.99
N ARG A 30 0.11 -11.34 20.28
CA ARG A 30 1.36 -11.91 20.80
C ARG A 30 1.67 -13.30 20.26
N GLU A 31 0.67 -14.10 19.89
CA GLU A 31 0.89 -15.38 19.22
C GLU A 31 1.40 -15.22 17.79
N CYS A 32 0.91 -14.20 17.06
CA CYS A 32 1.14 -14.04 15.62
C CYS A 32 2.22 -13.01 15.29
N TYR A 33 2.58 -12.13 16.22
CA TYR A 33 3.64 -11.13 16.04
C TYR A 33 4.83 -11.37 16.95
N GLY A 34 6.02 -11.06 16.46
CA GLY A 34 7.24 -11.02 17.26
C GLY A 34 7.14 -9.93 18.33
N ALA A 35 7.80 -10.13 19.48
CA ALA A 35 7.79 -9.14 20.57
C ALA A 35 8.36 -7.78 20.11
N ASP A 36 9.34 -7.81 19.22
CA ASP A 36 10.04 -6.64 18.68
C ASP A 36 9.66 -6.38 17.21
N ALA A 37 8.50 -6.87 16.77
CA ALA A 37 8.05 -6.69 15.39
C ALA A 37 8.00 -5.19 15.02
N ILE A 38 8.48 -4.88 13.81
CA ILE A 38 8.54 -3.52 13.29
C ILE A 38 7.45 -3.35 12.25
N VAL A 39 6.57 -2.38 12.44
CA VAL A 39 5.54 -2.00 11.48
C VAL A 39 5.83 -0.61 10.95
N ARG A 40 6.10 -0.52 9.65
CA ARG A 40 6.37 0.75 8.95
C ARG A 40 5.14 1.16 8.17
N THR A 41 4.71 2.39 8.38
CA THR A 41 3.61 3.02 7.65
C THR A 41 4.03 4.37 7.11
N PRO A 42 3.35 4.95 6.12
CA PRO A 42 3.63 6.33 5.69
C PRO A 42 3.54 7.39 6.80
N ALA A 43 2.87 7.07 7.91
CA ALA A 43 2.76 7.95 9.08
C ALA A 43 3.86 7.75 10.14
N GLY A 44 4.70 6.70 10.03
CA GLY A 44 5.77 6.44 10.98
C GLY A 44 6.00 4.95 11.26
N ILE A 45 6.72 4.67 12.35
CA ILE A 45 7.11 3.31 12.75
C ILE A 45 6.45 2.96 14.09
N GLY A 46 5.81 1.77 14.12
CA GLY A 46 5.34 1.12 15.35
C GLY A 46 6.26 -0.04 15.73
N ARG A 47 6.48 -0.24 17.03
CA ARG A 47 7.31 -1.32 17.56
C ARG A 47 6.57 -2.16 18.58
N GLY A 48 6.59 -3.45 18.34
CA GLY A 48 6.06 -4.46 19.24
C GLY A 48 4.54 -4.38 19.43
N GLU A 49 4.02 -5.34 20.15
CA GLU A 49 2.58 -5.51 20.38
C GLU A 49 1.89 -4.29 21.03
N PRO A 50 2.50 -3.59 22.03
CA PRO A 50 1.81 -2.46 22.66
C PRO A 50 1.51 -1.30 21.69
N ALA A 51 2.45 -0.96 20.80
CA ALA A 51 2.26 0.10 19.80
C ALA A 51 1.20 -0.29 18.76
N MET A 52 1.26 -1.53 18.25
CA MET A 52 0.28 -2.06 17.31
C MET A 52 -1.12 -2.15 17.93
N THR A 53 -1.22 -2.59 19.17
CA THR A 53 -2.48 -2.65 19.90
C THR A 53 -3.08 -1.25 20.06
N ALA A 54 -2.30 -0.26 20.48
CA ALA A 54 -2.76 1.11 20.66
C ALA A 54 -3.28 1.72 19.34
N ALA A 55 -2.52 1.58 18.25
CA ALA A 55 -2.92 2.05 16.91
C ALA A 55 -4.20 1.35 16.41
N THR A 56 -4.31 0.05 16.66
CA THR A 56 -5.49 -0.73 16.26
C THR A 56 -6.72 -0.31 17.07
N MET A 57 -6.60 -0.14 18.38
CA MET A 57 -7.70 0.33 19.22
C MET A 57 -8.19 1.70 18.81
N ALA A 58 -7.29 2.63 18.46
CA ALA A 58 -7.66 3.94 17.93
C ALA A 58 -8.54 3.80 16.68
N THR A 59 -8.13 2.97 15.72
CA THR A 59 -8.91 2.71 14.50
C THR A 59 -10.27 2.04 14.81
N MET A 60 -10.31 1.12 15.78
CA MET A 60 -11.56 0.45 16.17
C MET A 60 -12.56 1.39 16.86
N VAL A 61 -12.08 2.44 17.54
CA VAL A 61 -12.95 3.48 18.09
C VAL A 61 -13.60 4.27 16.97
N GLU A 62 -12.85 4.61 15.94
CA GLU A 62 -13.35 5.40 14.81
C GLU A 62 -14.30 4.59 13.91
N LEU A 63 -13.95 3.33 13.65
CA LEU A 63 -14.59 2.42 12.69
C LEU A 63 -14.92 1.07 13.38
N PRO A 64 -15.89 1.05 14.31
CA PRO A 64 -16.10 -0.10 15.21
C PRO A 64 -16.70 -1.34 14.53
N ASP A 65 -17.38 -1.19 13.40
CA ASP A 65 -18.00 -2.26 12.62
C ASP A 65 -17.15 -2.69 11.40
N ARG A 66 -15.86 -2.37 11.43
CA ARG A 66 -14.94 -2.64 10.31
C ARG A 66 -14.89 -4.13 9.97
N GLN A 67 -15.11 -4.42 8.68
CA GLN A 67 -14.91 -5.73 8.07
C GLN A 67 -13.66 -5.68 7.18
N LEU A 68 -12.87 -6.75 7.20
CA LEU A 68 -11.64 -6.88 6.40
C LEU A 68 -11.76 -8.07 5.47
N MET A 69 -11.88 -7.81 4.18
CA MET A 69 -12.01 -8.84 3.17
C MET A 69 -10.70 -8.95 2.39
N GLY A 70 -10.03 -10.11 2.51
CA GLY A 70 -8.83 -10.40 1.72
C GLY A 70 -9.18 -10.51 0.24
N GLU A 71 -8.46 -9.76 -0.60
CA GLU A 71 -8.62 -9.82 -2.07
C GLU A 71 -7.57 -10.72 -2.73
N ASP A 72 -6.32 -10.69 -2.25
CA ASP A 72 -5.23 -11.52 -2.79
C ASP A 72 -4.05 -11.59 -1.80
N VAL A 73 -3.25 -12.66 -1.91
CA VAL A 73 -1.97 -12.83 -1.23
C VAL A 73 -0.93 -13.25 -2.25
N ILE A 74 0.00 -12.35 -2.56
CA ILE A 74 1.16 -12.63 -3.40
C ILE A 74 2.33 -12.89 -2.45
N TRP A 75 2.93 -14.08 -2.51
CA TRP A 75 3.89 -14.50 -1.49
C TRP A 75 5.06 -15.29 -2.07
N CYS A 76 6.16 -15.33 -1.34
CA CYS A 76 7.33 -16.15 -1.65
C CYS A 76 7.96 -16.72 -0.37
N GLU A 77 8.74 -17.78 -0.55
CA GLU A 77 9.67 -18.23 0.48
C GLU A 77 10.84 -17.23 0.56
N ALA A 78 11.34 -16.98 1.75
CA ALA A 78 12.51 -16.16 1.97
C ALA A 78 13.73 -17.05 2.26
N GLU A 79 14.91 -16.53 1.94
CA GLU A 79 16.15 -17.21 2.33
C GLU A 79 16.20 -17.41 3.85
N GLY A 80 16.55 -18.60 4.31
CA GLY A 80 16.59 -18.94 5.72
C GLY A 80 15.30 -19.56 6.28
N GLY A 81 14.24 -19.75 5.45
CA GLY A 81 13.04 -20.50 5.82
C GLY A 81 11.88 -19.64 6.34
N GLY A 82 11.99 -18.32 6.27
CA GLY A 82 10.86 -17.41 6.45
C GLY A 82 9.99 -17.32 5.20
N ARG A 83 8.88 -16.57 5.32
CA ARG A 83 7.96 -16.31 4.20
C ARG A 83 7.62 -14.83 4.17
N PHE A 84 7.49 -14.33 2.95
CA PHE A 84 7.07 -12.96 2.72
C PHE A 84 5.75 -12.93 1.96
N SER A 85 4.78 -12.15 2.46
CA SER A 85 3.51 -11.90 1.78
C SER A 85 3.35 -10.44 1.46
N SER A 86 2.83 -10.13 0.27
CA SER A 86 2.18 -8.87 -0.04
C SER A 86 0.69 -9.16 -0.17
N HIS A 87 -0.13 -8.75 0.80
CA HIS A 87 -1.54 -9.08 0.81
C HIS A 87 -2.43 -7.84 0.80
N ARG A 88 -3.43 -7.90 -0.06
CA ARG A 88 -4.37 -6.81 -0.31
C ARG A 88 -5.70 -7.09 0.35
N ILE A 89 -6.20 -6.06 1.05
CA ILE A 89 -7.44 -6.12 1.82
C ILE A 89 -8.31 -4.94 1.44
N VAL A 90 -9.60 -5.19 1.19
CA VAL A 90 -10.61 -4.15 1.16
C VAL A 90 -11.33 -4.11 2.50
N SER A 91 -11.47 -2.93 3.06
CA SER A 91 -12.17 -2.71 4.32
C SER A 91 -13.43 -1.89 4.09
N VAL A 92 -14.49 -2.27 4.80
CA VAL A 92 -15.76 -1.54 4.82
C VAL A 92 -16.12 -1.26 6.28
N ALA A 93 -16.54 -0.04 6.59
CA ALA A 93 -16.92 0.34 7.94
C ALA A 93 -17.90 1.51 7.94
N THR A 94 -18.56 1.74 9.08
CA THR A 94 -19.36 2.95 9.34
C THR A 94 -18.64 3.83 10.34
N HIS A 95 -18.43 5.10 10.00
CA HIS A 95 -17.80 6.08 10.88
C HIS A 95 -18.75 6.53 11.98
N THR A 96 -18.78 5.79 13.08
CA THR A 96 -19.67 6.04 14.24
C THR A 96 -18.92 6.47 15.50
N GLY A 97 -17.59 6.33 15.52
CA GLY A 97 -16.73 6.86 16.57
C GLY A 97 -15.90 8.03 16.10
N GLY A 98 -15.45 8.87 17.00
CA GLY A 98 -14.53 9.97 16.68
C GLY A 98 -13.08 9.61 16.95
N GLY A 99 -12.15 10.18 16.18
CA GLY A 99 -10.73 9.94 16.37
C GLY A 99 -9.83 10.91 15.61
N VAL A 100 -8.54 10.60 15.63
CA VAL A 100 -7.50 11.47 15.06
C VAL A 100 -7.58 11.51 13.53
N LEU A 101 -7.84 10.38 12.90
CA LEU A 101 -7.92 10.29 11.44
C LEU A 101 -9.24 10.87 10.92
N THR A 102 -10.34 10.60 11.61
CA THR A 102 -11.68 10.81 11.05
C THR A 102 -12.42 12.00 11.66
N GLY A 103 -11.94 12.56 12.79
CA GLY A 103 -12.63 13.64 13.51
C GLY A 103 -13.94 13.17 14.16
N PRO A 104 -14.94 14.06 14.29
CA PRO A 104 -16.23 13.72 14.88
C PRO A 104 -17.01 12.69 14.04
N PRO A 105 -17.81 11.80 14.65
CA PRO A 105 -18.58 10.78 13.94
C PRO A 105 -19.56 11.39 12.93
N THR A 106 -19.58 10.82 11.74
CA THR A 106 -20.42 11.30 10.62
C THR A 106 -21.57 10.36 10.26
N GLY A 107 -21.53 9.10 10.73
CA GLY A 107 -22.44 8.05 10.32
C GLY A 107 -22.26 7.55 8.87
N ARG A 108 -21.26 8.07 8.15
CA ARG A 108 -21.01 7.69 6.76
C ARG A 108 -20.35 6.32 6.69
N ARG A 109 -20.71 5.56 5.66
CA ARG A 109 -20.03 4.33 5.30
C ARG A 109 -18.78 4.65 4.48
N VAL A 110 -17.68 3.99 4.79
CA VAL A 110 -16.41 4.13 4.08
C VAL A 110 -15.94 2.78 3.54
N THR A 111 -15.32 2.80 2.37
CA THR A 111 -14.67 1.65 1.75
C THR A 111 -13.26 2.06 1.35
N TYR A 112 -12.26 1.33 1.81
CA TYR A 112 -10.87 1.65 1.53
C TYR A 112 -10.03 0.39 1.45
N ARG A 113 -8.84 0.49 0.86
CA ARG A 113 -7.89 -0.62 0.76
C ARG A 113 -6.68 -0.40 1.64
N ALA A 114 -6.08 -1.49 2.02
CA ALA A 114 -4.74 -1.57 2.55
C ALA A 114 -3.97 -2.68 1.85
N ILE A 115 -2.67 -2.48 1.68
CA ILE A 115 -1.75 -3.55 1.29
C ILE A 115 -0.69 -3.62 2.37
N ALA A 116 -0.48 -4.82 2.91
CA ALA A 116 0.56 -5.09 3.88
C ALA A 116 1.56 -6.09 3.32
N ASP A 117 2.82 -5.71 3.41
CA ASP A 117 3.97 -6.56 3.11
C ASP A 117 4.50 -7.10 4.44
N CYS A 118 4.44 -8.41 4.66
CA CYS A 118 4.80 -9.01 5.93
C CYS A 118 5.86 -10.10 5.76
N TYR A 119 6.93 -10.01 6.53
CA TYR A 119 7.87 -11.11 6.74
C TYR A 119 7.47 -11.91 7.97
N ALA A 120 7.36 -13.22 7.78
CA ALA A 120 6.99 -14.15 8.84
C ALA A 120 8.03 -15.26 8.96
N GLU A 121 8.48 -15.49 10.18
CA GLU A 121 9.41 -16.57 10.55
C GLU A 121 8.96 -17.22 11.85
N GLY A 122 9.11 -18.55 11.95
CA GLY A 122 8.69 -19.29 13.14
C GLY A 122 7.20 -19.15 13.50
N GLY A 123 6.34 -18.83 12.52
CA GLY A 123 4.91 -18.64 12.71
C GLY A 123 4.55 -17.26 13.28
N LYS A 124 5.46 -16.29 13.22
CA LYS A 124 5.25 -14.91 13.68
C LYS A 124 5.66 -13.91 12.62
N ILE A 125 4.90 -12.83 12.49
CA ILE A 125 5.29 -11.65 11.71
C ILE A 125 6.32 -10.86 12.54
N THR A 126 7.44 -10.51 11.92
CA THR A 126 8.54 -9.78 12.55
C THR A 126 8.85 -8.46 11.88
N ASP A 127 8.53 -8.33 10.59
CA ASP A 127 8.61 -7.10 9.81
C ASP A 127 7.33 -6.89 9.04
N GLU A 128 6.85 -5.64 9.00
CA GLU A 128 5.68 -5.26 8.22
C GLU A 128 5.86 -3.88 7.60
N TRP A 129 5.39 -3.71 6.36
CA TRP A 129 5.18 -2.44 5.66
C TRP A 129 3.72 -2.35 5.30
N LEU A 130 3.02 -1.38 5.86
CA LEU A 130 1.57 -1.22 5.68
C LEU A 130 1.26 0.11 5.02
N VAL A 131 0.65 0.07 3.84
CA VAL A 131 0.08 1.24 3.19
C VAL A 131 -1.44 1.13 3.17
N ARG A 132 -2.10 2.10 3.80
CA ARG A 132 -3.56 2.23 3.83
C ARG A 132 -3.97 3.48 3.08
N ASP A 133 -5.04 3.40 2.30
CA ASP A 133 -5.62 4.53 1.58
C ASP A 133 -6.38 5.48 2.53
N ASN A 134 -5.63 6.24 3.34
CA ASN A 134 -6.22 7.24 4.23
C ASN A 134 -6.88 8.37 3.44
N GLY A 135 -6.36 8.70 2.25
CA GLY A 135 -6.97 9.66 1.33
C GLY A 135 -8.40 9.27 0.96
N ALA A 136 -8.66 7.99 0.68
CA ALA A 136 -10.01 7.49 0.42
C ALA A 136 -10.93 7.63 1.63
N ILE A 137 -10.43 7.36 2.83
CA ILE A 137 -11.23 7.48 4.06
C ILE A 137 -11.66 8.94 4.24
N VAL A 138 -10.72 9.88 4.28
CA VAL A 138 -11.05 11.29 4.58
C VAL A 138 -11.95 11.92 3.50
N ARG A 139 -11.75 11.59 2.19
CA ARG A 139 -12.64 12.06 1.12
C ARG A 139 -14.08 11.58 1.29
N GLN A 140 -14.28 10.31 1.62
CA GLN A 140 -15.62 9.76 1.86
C GLN A 140 -16.29 10.39 3.08
N LEU A 141 -15.50 10.88 4.03
CA LEU A 141 -16.00 11.65 5.17
C LEU A 141 -16.26 13.14 4.84
N GLY A 142 -15.89 13.59 3.64
CA GLY A 142 -16.12 14.94 3.14
C GLY A 142 -14.99 15.92 3.45
N VAL A 143 -13.79 15.42 3.65
CA VAL A 143 -12.59 16.23 3.90
C VAL A 143 -11.54 15.92 2.82
N GLU A 144 -10.95 16.95 2.21
CA GLU A 144 -9.85 16.74 1.28
C GLU A 144 -8.57 16.37 2.05
N PRO A 145 -7.72 15.47 1.51
CA PRO A 145 -6.47 15.05 2.16
C PRO A 145 -5.56 16.21 2.56
N ARG A 146 -5.51 17.27 1.74
CA ARG A 146 -4.74 18.49 2.04
C ARG A 146 -5.27 19.21 3.28
N ASP A 147 -6.58 19.38 3.36
CA ASP A 147 -7.21 20.11 4.47
C ASP A 147 -7.12 19.32 5.78
N TRP A 148 -7.26 17.99 5.68
CA TRP A 148 -6.99 17.10 6.80
C TRP A 148 -5.55 17.24 7.31
N ALA A 149 -4.57 17.19 6.39
CA ALA A 149 -3.16 17.31 6.73
C ALA A 149 -2.85 18.69 7.36
N ALA A 150 -3.43 19.78 6.83
CA ALA A 150 -3.27 21.11 7.39
C ALA A 150 -3.78 21.19 8.82
N ALA A 151 -4.96 20.64 9.10
CA ALA A 151 -5.51 20.58 10.45
C ALA A 151 -4.67 19.71 11.40
N ALA A 152 -4.14 18.59 10.91
CA ALA A 152 -3.29 17.69 11.69
C ALA A 152 -1.93 18.35 12.03
N VAL A 153 -1.31 19.03 11.07
CA VAL A 153 -0.06 19.80 11.28
C VAL A 153 -0.27 20.93 12.28
N ALA A 154 -1.31 21.72 12.10
CA ALA A 154 -1.65 22.84 13.01
C ALA A 154 -1.92 22.37 14.46
N ALA A 155 -2.45 21.16 14.61
CA ALA A 155 -2.70 20.56 15.92
C ALA A 155 -1.46 19.85 16.53
N GLY A 156 -0.31 19.83 15.85
CA GLY A 156 0.89 19.12 16.29
C GLY A 156 0.74 17.60 16.38
N ARG A 157 -0.19 17.01 15.62
CA ARG A 157 -0.52 15.58 15.66
C ARG A 157 -0.09 14.81 14.41
N ALA A 158 0.47 15.51 13.45
CA ALA A 158 0.88 14.91 12.19
C ALA A 158 2.28 14.35 12.28
N GLU A 159 2.42 13.06 12.00
CA GLU A 159 3.69 12.39 11.83
C GLU A 159 3.81 11.91 10.38
N ALA A 160 5.03 11.72 9.91
CA ALA A 160 5.31 11.12 8.62
C ALA A 160 6.57 10.27 8.74
N PHE A 161 6.59 9.16 8.03
CA PHE A 161 7.76 8.32 7.90
C PHE A 161 8.85 9.07 7.11
N THR A 162 10.07 9.02 7.61
CA THR A 162 11.27 9.50 6.93
C THR A 162 12.36 8.43 7.04
N LEU A 163 13.31 8.41 6.09
CA LEU A 163 14.34 7.36 6.04
C LEU A 163 15.25 7.31 7.28
N ASP A 164 15.44 8.44 7.96
CA ASP A 164 16.20 8.51 9.19
C ASP A 164 15.50 7.91 10.41
N LEU A 165 14.19 7.65 10.30
CA LEU A 165 13.42 6.91 11.30
C LEU A 165 13.47 5.40 11.08
N ASP A 166 13.86 4.95 9.87
CA ASP A 166 13.88 3.52 9.57
C ASP A 166 15.01 2.81 10.30
N GLU A 167 14.73 1.59 10.69
CA GLU A 167 15.67 0.73 11.37
C GLU A 167 15.75 -0.62 10.66
N PRO A 168 16.95 -1.24 10.60
CA PRO A 168 17.09 -2.57 10.08
C PRO A 168 16.19 -3.56 10.84
N GLY A 169 15.32 -4.21 10.11
CA GLY A 169 14.55 -5.33 10.63
C GLY A 169 15.24 -6.68 10.42
N PRO A 170 14.64 -7.78 10.88
CA PRO A 170 15.17 -9.12 10.64
C PRO A 170 15.13 -9.53 9.16
N TYR A 171 14.28 -8.93 8.34
CA TYR A 171 14.17 -9.22 6.92
C TYR A 171 15.05 -8.29 6.06
N GLY A 172 16.08 -8.85 5.45
CA GLY A 172 16.97 -8.14 4.51
C GLY A 172 16.81 -8.54 3.03
N GLY A 173 15.82 -9.36 2.69
CA GLY A 173 15.58 -9.84 1.33
C GLY A 173 14.89 -8.83 0.42
N ARG A 174 14.85 -9.14 -0.88
CA ARG A 174 14.18 -8.34 -1.91
C ARG A 174 12.99 -9.06 -2.57
N GLY A 175 12.59 -10.22 -2.05
CA GLY A 175 11.52 -11.07 -2.57
C GLY A 175 12.00 -12.06 -3.63
N ASP A 176 11.05 -12.63 -4.33
CA ASP A 176 11.25 -13.51 -5.48
C ASP A 176 10.49 -12.95 -6.68
N PRO A 177 11.16 -12.19 -7.57
CA PRO A 177 10.48 -11.47 -8.64
C PRO A 177 9.89 -12.40 -9.70
N GLY A 178 10.52 -13.53 -10.00
CA GLY A 178 10.16 -14.33 -11.17
C GLY A 178 10.02 -13.46 -12.42
N GLU A 179 9.47 -14.00 -13.49
CA GLU A 179 9.23 -13.26 -14.75
C GLU A 179 8.28 -12.05 -14.57
N TRP A 180 7.20 -12.26 -13.82
CA TRP A 180 6.13 -11.25 -13.71
C TRP A 180 6.49 -10.10 -12.80
N GLY A 181 7.21 -10.38 -11.73
CA GLY A 181 7.73 -9.34 -10.83
C GLY A 181 8.79 -8.49 -11.51
N GLU A 182 9.76 -9.11 -12.21
CA GLU A 182 10.77 -8.39 -12.98
C GLU A 182 10.12 -7.48 -14.02
N ARG A 183 9.15 -8.00 -14.76
CA ARG A 183 8.42 -7.24 -15.77
C ARG A 183 7.71 -6.02 -15.17
N TYR A 184 6.98 -6.19 -14.07
CA TYR A 184 6.24 -5.09 -13.47
C TYR A 184 7.17 -4.06 -12.82
N ALA A 185 8.22 -4.49 -12.16
CA ALA A 185 9.23 -3.60 -11.58
C ALA A 185 9.97 -2.79 -12.66
N ASP A 186 10.29 -3.39 -13.81
CA ASP A 186 10.85 -2.68 -14.97
C ASP A 186 9.89 -1.60 -15.48
N LEU A 187 8.61 -1.93 -15.66
CA LEU A 187 7.60 -0.97 -16.11
C LEU A 187 7.49 0.23 -15.17
N LEU A 188 7.44 0.00 -13.85
CA LEU A 188 7.39 1.09 -12.86
C LEU A 188 8.67 1.92 -12.88
N THR A 189 9.83 1.29 -13.00
CA THR A 189 11.13 1.98 -13.08
C THR A 189 11.21 2.88 -14.31
N ARG A 190 10.74 2.40 -15.45
CA ARG A 190 10.71 3.17 -16.70
C ARG A 190 9.73 4.34 -16.63
N ILE A 191 8.55 4.14 -16.08
CA ILE A 191 7.56 5.20 -15.82
C ILE A 191 8.19 6.29 -14.94
N MET A 192 8.85 5.89 -13.85
CA MET A 192 9.53 6.82 -12.95
C MET A 192 10.79 7.42 -13.56
N GLY A 193 11.37 6.80 -14.60
CA GLY A 193 12.37 7.36 -15.49
C GLY A 193 11.82 8.30 -16.56
N ALA A 194 10.52 8.63 -16.50
CA ALA A 194 9.78 9.45 -17.48
C ALA A 194 9.59 8.81 -18.87
N GLU A 195 9.74 7.49 -18.98
CA GLU A 195 9.43 6.76 -20.22
C GLU A 195 7.94 6.36 -20.25
N LEU A 196 7.07 7.35 -20.32
CA LEU A 196 5.62 7.15 -20.22
C LEU A 196 4.99 6.38 -21.40
N SER A 197 5.73 6.28 -22.51
CA SER A 197 5.31 5.48 -23.67
C SER A 197 5.13 3.98 -23.36
N VAL A 198 5.69 3.50 -22.25
CA VAL A 198 5.51 2.11 -21.81
C VAL A 198 4.06 1.84 -21.37
N ILE A 199 3.33 2.86 -20.91
CA ILE A 199 1.96 2.70 -20.43
C ILE A 199 1.02 2.23 -21.57
N PRO A 200 0.84 2.96 -22.67
CA PRO A 200 -0.02 2.48 -23.76
C PRO A 200 0.51 1.22 -24.45
N ALA A 201 1.78 0.88 -24.24
CA ALA A 201 2.39 -0.33 -24.80
C ALA A 201 2.17 -1.57 -23.93
N ASN A 202 1.95 -1.44 -22.62
CA ASN A 202 1.89 -2.57 -21.70
C ASN A 202 0.60 -2.64 -20.86
N TRP A 203 -0.20 -1.59 -20.76
CA TRP A 203 -1.52 -1.66 -20.13
C TRP A 203 -2.59 -1.99 -21.18
N ASP A 204 -3.46 -2.90 -20.82
CA ASP A 204 -4.58 -3.26 -21.69
C ASP A 204 -5.52 -2.07 -21.91
N ARG A 205 -6.11 -1.99 -23.11
CA ARG A 205 -7.08 -0.95 -23.44
C ARG A 205 -8.27 -0.91 -22.47
N ALA A 206 -8.63 -2.04 -21.90
CA ALA A 206 -9.73 -2.20 -20.96
C ALA A 206 -9.25 -2.58 -19.56
N CYS A 207 -8.01 -2.22 -19.20
CA CYS A 207 -7.51 -2.51 -17.87
C CYS A 207 -8.35 -1.83 -16.78
N HIS A 208 -8.47 -2.50 -15.64
CA HIS A 208 -9.17 -2.01 -14.48
C HIS A 208 -8.15 -1.53 -13.44
N LEU A 209 -8.26 -0.29 -13.04
CA LEU A 209 -7.30 0.43 -12.22
C LEU A 209 -7.93 0.88 -10.92
N LEU A 210 -7.26 0.61 -9.81
CA LEU A 210 -7.68 0.99 -8.46
C LEU A 210 -6.55 1.80 -7.82
N TYR A 211 -6.76 3.10 -7.74
CA TYR A 211 -5.75 4.07 -7.39
C TYR A 211 -6.05 4.78 -6.06
N PRO A 212 -5.06 5.47 -5.45
CA PRO A 212 -5.22 6.18 -4.20
C PRO A 212 -6.40 7.16 -4.22
N GLY A 213 -6.98 7.39 -3.04
CA GLY A 213 -8.16 8.22 -2.89
C GLY A 213 -9.48 7.50 -3.21
N GLY A 214 -9.45 6.15 -3.29
CA GLY A 214 -10.61 5.33 -3.62
C GLY A 214 -11.00 5.39 -5.10
N VAL A 215 -10.09 5.80 -5.97
CA VAL A 215 -10.34 5.97 -7.41
C VAL A 215 -10.43 4.61 -8.09
N THR A 216 -11.50 4.40 -8.85
CA THR A 216 -11.65 3.29 -9.78
C THR A 216 -11.70 3.86 -11.20
N ALA A 217 -10.85 3.37 -12.08
CA ALA A 217 -10.72 3.85 -13.45
C ALA A 217 -10.49 2.70 -14.44
N HIS A 218 -10.60 2.99 -15.73
CA HIS A 218 -10.40 2.01 -16.79
C HIS A 218 -9.57 2.61 -17.92
N GLY A 219 -8.81 1.72 -18.58
CA GLY A 219 -8.01 2.08 -19.74
C GLY A 219 -6.65 2.66 -19.39
N TRP A 220 -5.68 2.40 -20.26
CA TRP A 220 -4.29 2.83 -20.09
C TRP A 220 -4.13 4.37 -19.98
N ASP A 221 -5.01 5.14 -20.59
CA ASP A 221 -5.04 6.59 -20.49
C ASP A 221 -5.33 7.08 -19.06
N SER A 222 -6.01 6.28 -18.26
CA SER A 222 -6.20 6.55 -16.83
C SER A 222 -4.94 6.21 -16.00
N ALA A 223 -4.16 5.21 -16.41
CA ALA A 223 -2.86 4.97 -15.83
C ALA A 223 -1.90 6.14 -16.10
N ASP A 224 -1.88 6.64 -17.32
CA ASP A 224 -1.09 7.82 -17.69
C ASP A 224 -1.48 9.06 -16.85
N ARG A 225 -2.79 9.31 -16.69
CA ARG A 225 -3.32 10.39 -15.84
C ARG A 225 -2.97 10.26 -14.34
N PHE A 226 -2.59 9.11 -13.89
CA PHE A 226 -2.11 8.90 -12.52
C PHE A 226 -0.59 9.04 -12.41
N TRP A 227 0.15 8.27 -13.22
CA TRP A 227 1.61 8.17 -13.10
C TRP A 227 2.34 9.44 -13.54
N LEU A 228 1.92 10.08 -14.64
CA LEU A 228 2.55 11.30 -15.14
C LEU A 228 2.46 12.45 -14.12
N PRO A 229 1.29 12.81 -13.56
CA PRO A 229 1.22 13.87 -12.55
C PRO A 229 1.98 13.55 -11.27
N LEU A 230 2.00 12.28 -10.83
CA LEU A 230 2.80 11.88 -9.68
C LEU A 230 4.29 12.12 -9.94
N ARG A 231 4.81 11.66 -11.08
CA ARG A 231 6.23 11.91 -11.45
C ARG A 231 6.52 13.39 -11.65
N SER A 232 5.58 14.13 -12.23
CA SER A 232 5.71 15.58 -12.45
C SER A 232 5.85 16.36 -11.14
N ALA A 233 5.15 15.94 -10.07
CA ALA A 233 5.26 16.58 -8.76
C ALA A 233 6.66 16.41 -8.12
N PHE A 234 7.36 15.34 -8.46
CA PHE A 234 8.66 14.95 -7.87
C PHE A 234 9.69 14.64 -8.97
N PRO A 235 10.04 15.62 -9.85
CA PRO A 235 10.79 15.35 -11.08
C PRO A 235 12.23 14.86 -10.84
N SER A 236 12.87 15.28 -9.74
CA SER A 236 14.24 14.88 -9.38
C SER A 236 14.31 13.75 -8.35
N ALA A 237 13.15 13.32 -7.82
CA ALA A 237 13.14 12.31 -6.76
C ALA A 237 13.67 10.96 -7.25
N ALA A 238 14.50 10.34 -6.40
CA ALA A 238 15.00 8.99 -6.61
C ALA A 238 13.88 7.98 -6.40
N PHE A 239 13.65 7.12 -7.38
CA PHE A 239 12.75 6.00 -7.30
C PHE A 239 13.54 4.73 -6.99
N ALA A 240 13.08 3.96 -6.02
CA ALA A 240 13.66 2.68 -5.68
C ALA A 240 12.57 1.59 -5.65
N VAL A 241 12.90 0.43 -6.22
CA VAL A 241 12.13 -0.79 -6.03
C VAL A 241 12.71 -1.51 -4.82
N ASP A 242 11.94 -1.56 -3.74
CA ASP A 242 12.39 -2.05 -2.44
C ASP A 242 12.14 -3.55 -2.28
N HIS A 243 11.02 -4.06 -2.81
CA HIS A 243 10.66 -5.47 -2.73
C HIS A 243 9.79 -5.89 -3.92
N VAL A 244 9.99 -7.10 -4.42
CA VAL A 244 9.25 -7.62 -5.59
C VAL A 244 8.89 -9.08 -5.40
N ILE A 245 7.65 -9.43 -5.68
CA ILE A 245 7.20 -10.84 -5.79
C ILE A 245 6.43 -10.99 -7.10
N GLY A 246 6.76 -12.03 -7.87
CA GLY A 246 6.02 -12.42 -9.07
C GLY A 246 5.51 -13.84 -8.99
N ARG A 247 4.28 -14.07 -9.41
CA ARG A 247 3.65 -15.41 -9.43
C ARG A 247 2.95 -15.64 -10.76
N GLY A 248 3.18 -16.79 -11.36
CA GLY A 248 2.56 -17.21 -12.61
C GLY A 248 2.23 -18.69 -12.67
N ASP A 249 2.47 -19.39 -11.59
CA ASP A 249 2.38 -20.84 -11.44
C ASP A 249 1.04 -21.34 -10.89
N ASP A 250 0.16 -20.44 -10.48
CA ASP A 250 -1.16 -20.78 -9.95
C ASP A 250 -2.18 -20.92 -11.10
N PRO A 251 -2.71 -22.13 -11.38
CA PRO A 251 -3.61 -22.35 -12.50
C PRO A 251 -4.99 -21.69 -12.32
N MET A 252 -5.33 -21.29 -11.10
CA MET A 252 -6.63 -20.67 -10.77
C MET A 252 -6.57 -19.13 -10.74
N MET A 253 -5.37 -18.57 -10.83
CA MET A 253 -5.14 -17.14 -10.75
C MET A 253 -4.37 -16.64 -11.98
N PRO A 254 -4.62 -15.42 -12.45
CA PRO A 254 -3.78 -14.82 -13.48
C PRO A 254 -2.34 -14.65 -12.97
N PRO A 255 -1.35 -14.60 -13.88
CA PRO A 255 -0.03 -14.14 -13.51
C PRO A 255 -0.12 -12.76 -12.85
N ARG A 256 0.61 -12.58 -11.75
CA ARG A 256 0.51 -11.38 -10.93
C ARG A 256 1.84 -11.02 -10.28
N ALA A 257 1.95 -9.77 -9.91
CA ALA A 257 3.12 -9.22 -9.23
C ALA A 257 2.73 -8.26 -8.12
N ALA A 258 3.55 -8.23 -7.07
CA ALA A 258 3.55 -7.23 -6.02
C ALA A 258 4.89 -6.49 -6.03
N VAL A 259 4.85 -5.16 -5.99
CA VAL A 259 6.04 -4.30 -5.92
C VAL A 259 5.85 -3.29 -4.81
N ARG A 260 6.74 -3.31 -3.82
CA ARG A 260 6.91 -2.21 -2.88
C ARG A 260 8.02 -1.30 -3.38
N TRP A 261 7.76 -0.03 -3.37
CA TRP A 261 8.65 1.00 -3.91
C TRP A 261 8.67 2.24 -3.02
N SER A 262 9.71 3.01 -3.16
CA SER A 262 9.83 4.33 -2.53
C SER A 262 10.22 5.41 -3.54
N LEU A 263 9.80 6.64 -3.24
CA LEU A 263 10.16 7.84 -3.99
C LEU A 263 10.65 8.89 -3.00
N SER A 264 11.93 9.25 -3.09
CA SER A 264 12.58 10.16 -2.14
C SER A 264 13.19 11.36 -2.87
N GLY A 265 12.77 12.57 -2.49
CA GLY A 265 13.26 13.77 -3.12
C GLY A 265 12.56 15.03 -2.62
N ARG A 266 12.26 15.94 -3.53
CA ARG A 266 11.59 17.19 -3.22
C ARG A 266 10.35 17.40 -4.07
N HIS A 267 9.36 18.09 -3.50
CA HIS A 267 8.19 18.58 -4.23
C HIS A 267 8.59 19.81 -5.06
N GLU A 268 9.06 19.57 -6.29
CA GLU A 268 9.66 20.58 -7.18
C GLU A 268 8.85 20.86 -8.44
N GLY A 269 7.80 20.09 -8.68
CA GLY A 269 6.97 20.21 -9.87
C GLY A 269 5.48 20.31 -9.58
N TRP A 270 4.73 20.63 -10.62
CA TRP A 270 3.27 20.65 -10.58
C TRP A 270 2.71 19.22 -10.70
N GLY A 271 1.67 18.94 -9.93
CA GLY A 271 1.00 17.64 -9.93
C GLY A 271 -0.19 17.62 -8.97
N PRO A 272 -0.55 16.44 -8.45
CA PRO A 272 -1.70 16.27 -7.56
C PRO A 272 -1.54 17.00 -6.22
N PHE A 273 -0.31 17.45 -5.91
CA PHE A 273 0.02 18.16 -4.68
C PHE A 273 0.15 19.68 -4.87
N GLY A 274 -0.36 20.21 -5.99
CA GLY A 274 -0.37 21.65 -6.28
C GLY A 274 0.99 22.21 -6.76
N PRO A 275 1.25 23.52 -6.52
CA PRO A 275 2.47 24.16 -6.94
C PRO A 275 3.68 23.67 -6.13
N PRO A 276 4.89 23.68 -6.70
CA PRO A 276 6.11 23.24 -6.04
C PRO A 276 6.39 24.05 -4.76
N THR A 277 6.78 23.35 -3.69
CA THR A 277 7.08 23.95 -2.39
C THR A 277 8.55 23.78 -1.97
N GLY A 278 9.30 22.91 -2.66
CA GLY A 278 10.65 22.52 -2.27
C GLY A 278 10.71 21.56 -1.07
N ALA A 279 9.58 21.14 -0.54
CA ALA A 279 9.51 20.26 0.62
C ALA A 279 10.22 18.92 0.36
N PRO A 280 11.06 18.44 1.30
CA PRO A 280 11.55 17.07 1.24
C PRO A 280 10.38 16.12 1.44
N VAL A 281 10.31 15.08 0.61
CA VAL A 281 9.22 14.10 0.65
C VAL A 281 9.80 12.69 0.47
N HIS A 282 9.29 11.78 1.28
CA HIS A 282 9.46 10.34 1.11
C HIS A 282 8.08 9.69 0.94
N VAL A 283 7.89 9.02 -0.20
CA VAL A 283 6.65 8.29 -0.49
C VAL A 283 6.92 6.80 -0.39
N MET A 284 6.16 6.11 0.41
CA MET A 284 6.09 4.65 0.43
C MET A 284 4.87 4.22 -0.40
N GLY A 285 5.10 3.38 -1.40
CA GLY A 285 4.05 2.84 -2.23
C GLY A 285 4.09 1.32 -2.34
N ILE A 286 2.93 0.69 -2.47
CA ILE A 286 2.80 -0.73 -2.78
C ILE A 286 1.83 -0.89 -3.93
N CYS A 287 2.23 -1.64 -4.95
CA CYS A 287 1.43 -1.91 -6.14
C CYS A 287 1.25 -3.41 -6.34
N HIS A 288 0.05 -3.81 -6.76
CA HIS A 288 -0.22 -5.14 -7.31
C HIS A 288 -0.67 -5.01 -8.76
N ALA A 289 -0.22 -5.94 -9.60
CA ALA A 289 -0.66 -6.05 -10.98
C ALA A 289 -1.09 -7.48 -11.31
N GLU A 290 -2.15 -7.62 -12.08
CA GLU A 290 -2.54 -8.86 -12.75
C GLU A 290 -2.34 -8.71 -14.25
N PHE A 291 -1.79 -9.76 -14.87
CA PHE A 291 -1.55 -9.80 -16.30
C PHE A 291 -2.56 -10.69 -17.00
N GLY A 292 -2.85 -10.35 -18.24
CA GLY A 292 -3.69 -11.16 -19.10
C GLY A 292 -3.28 -11.06 -20.55
N PRO A 293 -3.63 -12.09 -21.38
CA PRO A 293 -3.35 -12.04 -22.79
C PRO A 293 -4.16 -10.92 -23.43
N PHE A 294 -3.49 -10.08 -24.17
CA PHE A 294 -4.13 -9.02 -24.92
C PHE A 294 -4.86 -9.57 -26.18
N ARG A 295 -6.08 -9.13 -26.41
CA ARG A 295 -6.87 -9.53 -27.58
C ARG A 295 -7.36 -8.29 -28.32
N GLY A 296 -6.55 -7.79 -29.23
CA GLY A 296 -6.88 -6.66 -30.10
C GLY A 296 -6.20 -5.36 -29.70
N GLY A 297 -5.96 -4.50 -30.67
CA GLY A 297 -5.27 -3.25 -30.53
C GLY A 297 -3.86 -3.24 -31.14
N ARG A 298 -2.92 -2.54 -30.52
CA ARG A 298 -1.56 -2.36 -31.05
C ARG A 298 -0.59 -3.51 -30.74
N HIS A 299 -1.02 -4.50 -29.94
CA HIS A 299 -0.20 -5.62 -29.51
C HIS A 299 -0.43 -6.84 -30.36
N ALA A 300 0.57 -7.67 -30.50
CA ALA A 300 0.46 -8.95 -31.18
C ALA A 300 -0.47 -9.91 -30.39
N PRO A 301 -1.16 -10.83 -31.09
CA PRO A 301 -1.95 -11.86 -30.43
C PRO A 301 -1.10 -12.69 -29.48
N GLY A 302 -1.51 -12.83 -28.22
CA GLY A 302 -0.79 -13.62 -27.22
C GLY A 302 0.20 -12.82 -26.35
N GLU A 303 0.40 -11.54 -26.62
CA GLU A 303 1.15 -10.69 -25.71
C GLU A 303 0.38 -10.41 -24.42
N TRP A 304 1.09 -10.49 -23.30
CA TRP A 304 0.53 -10.25 -21.98
C TRP A 304 0.65 -8.76 -21.63
N SER A 305 -0.42 -8.20 -21.07
CA SER A 305 -0.49 -6.81 -20.63
C SER A 305 -1.05 -6.72 -19.21
N VAL A 306 -0.86 -5.60 -18.55
CA VAL A 306 -1.48 -5.30 -17.26
C VAL A 306 -3.00 -5.18 -17.48
N ARG A 307 -3.75 -6.10 -16.87
CA ARG A 307 -5.22 -6.17 -16.93
C ARG A 307 -5.90 -5.53 -15.74
N ARG A 308 -5.27 -5.62 -14.58
CA ARG A 308 -5.68 -4.95 -13.36
C ARG A 308 -4.46 -4.40 -12.65
N GLU A 309 -4.61 -3.25 -12.04
CA GLU A 309 -3.57 -2.64 -11.25
C GLU A 309 -4.17 -2.01 -10.00
N TRP A 310 -3.52 -2.23 -8.89
CA TRP A 310 -3.79 -1.58 -7.63
C TRP A 310 -2.53 -0.82 -7.23
N VAL A 311 -2.69 0.46 -6.96
CA VAL A 311 -1.61 1.29 -6.44
C VAL A 311 -2.08 1.89 -5.14
N LEU A 312 -1.32 1.72 -4.08
CA LEU A 312 -1.55 2.40 -2.82
C LEU A 312 -0.34 3.27 -2.45
N LEU A 313 -0.64 4.48 -2.10
CA LEU A 313 0.18 5.43 -1.36
C LEU A 313 -0.75 6.23 -0.45
N ASP A 314 -0.21 6.81 0.61
CA ASP A 314 -1.00 7.64 1.51
C ASP A 314 -0.84 9.12 1.17
N GLU A 315 -1.84 9.68 0.48
CA GLU A 315 -1.87 11.10 0.11
C GLU A 315 -1.82 12.02 1.32
N THR A 316 -2.43 11.60 2.45
CA THR A 316 -2.43 12.43 3.67
C THR A 316 -1.02 12.57 4.24
N ALA A 317 -0.23 11.50 4.22
CA ALA A 317 1.16 11.53 4.69
C ALA A 317 2.07 12.37 3.78
N ILE A 318 1.82 12.37 2.47
CA ILE A 318 2.55 13.25 1.53
C ILE A 318 2.21 14.71 1.82
N TRP A 319 0.93 15.05 1.98
CA TRP A 319 0.52 16.40 2.32
C TRP A 319 1.07 16.88 3.67
N VAL A 320 1.16 15.99 4.67
CA VAL A 320 1.78 16.32 5.97
C VAL A 320 3.23 16.76 5.78
N GLN A 321 4.02 16.02 4.99
CA GLN A 321 5.42 16.36 4.72
C GLN A 321 5.54 17.73 4.02
N ILE A 322 4.70 17.96 2.99
CA ILE A 322 4.69 19.22 2.25
C ILE A 322 4.31 20.40 3.15
N LEU A 323 3.26 20.28 3.96
CA LEU A 323 2.75 21.37 4.78
C LEU A 323 3.61 21.65 6.00
N ARG A 324 4.26 20.66 6.58
CA ARG A 324 5.26 20.87 7.67
C ARG A 324 6.47 21.67 7.23
N HIS A 325 6.81 21.58 5.95
CA HIS A 325 7.93 22.37 5.39
C HIS A 325 7.52 23.79 5.04
N ALA A 326 6.28 23.98 4.61
CA ALA A 326 5.77 25.27 4.14
C ALA A 326 5.28 26.21 5.26
N GLY A 327 5.05 25.70 6.46
CA GLY A 327 4.59 26.44 7.64
C GLY A 327 5.62 26.65 8.67
#